data_32caa01131377ecdc6ebe62cc6598b68
#
_entry.id   32caa01131377ecdc6ebe62cc6598b68
#
_cell.length_a   1.000
_cell.length_b   1.000
_cell.length_c   1.000
_cell.angle_alpha   90.00
_cell.angle_beta   90.00
_cell.angle_gamma   90.00
#
_symmetry.space_group_name_H-M   'P 1'
#
loop_
_entity.id
_entity.type
_entity.pdbx_description
1 polymer ?
#
loop_
_entity_poly.entity_id
_entity_poly.type
_entity_poly.pdbx_seq_one_letter_code
_entity_poly.pdbx_strand_id
1 'polypeptide(L)'
;MLDPVPARSNDDVNVNAAKEKGELLIQVLSNFDIKATLIDTHIGPAVTKFEIRPEVGVKVSKILNLADDIKMSLAVKDVRIEAPIPGHNAVGIEIPNIKTTPVKMKELVSKIDPGDKSKPLLIFLGKDLLGNCVTCRLDKMPHLLIAGATGSGKSVCMNSIITSLLLRTKPDEVKMLLIDPKKVEFTPYHKIPH
;
A
#
# COMPACT_ATOMS: atom_id res chain seq x y z
N MET A 1 -9.66 -21.35 8.62
CA MET A 1 -8.19 -21.32 8.81
C MET A 1 -7.64 -20.27 7.83
N LEU A 2 -6.71 -19.42 8.25
CA LEU A 2 -6.14 -18.40 7.35
C LEU A 2 -5.16 -19.05 6.37
N ASP A 3 -5.16 -18.55 5.13
CA ASP A 3 -4.22 -19.01 4.09
C ASP A 3 -2.76 -18.85 4.53
N PRO A 4 -1.88 -19.80 4.13
CA PRO A 4 -0.46 -19.68 4.40
C PRO A 4 0.14 -18.43 3.74
N VAL A 5 1.19 -17.90 4.37
CA VAL A 5 1.97 -16.81 3.78
C VAL A 5 2.75 -17.38 2.59
N PRO A 6 2.66 -16.79 1.38
CA PRO A 6 3.43 -17.27 0.24
C PRO A 6 4.94 -17.13 0.50
N ALA A 7 5.72 -18.07 0.01
CA ALA A 7 7.16 -17.93 -0.01
C ALA A 7 7.54 -16.71 -0.91
N ARG A 8 8.59 -15.98 -0.56
CA ARG A 8 9.03 -14.71 -1.21
C ARG A 8 9.56 -14.88 -2.64
N SER A 9 8.90 -15.68 -3.49
CA SER A 9 9.39 -16.04 -4.83
C SER A 9 9.36 -14.91 -5.89
N ASN A 10 8.80 -13.74 -5.57
CA ASN A 10 8.70 -12.64 -6.54
C ASN A 10 9.72 -11.50 -6.28
N ASP A 11 10.55 -11.63 -5.25
CA ASP A 11 11.47 -10.55 -4.86
C ASP A 11 12.54 -10.32 -5.96
N ASP A 12 13.11 -11.36 -6.55
CA ASP A 12 14.20 -11.25 -7.54
C ASP A 12 13.76 -10.52 -8.81
N VAL A 13 12.55 -10.79 -9.31
CA VAL A 13 12.03 -10.12 -10.52
C VAL A 13 11.81 -8.63 -10.27
N ASN A 14 11.24 -8.27 -9.12
CA ASN A 14 10.99 -6.89 -8.78
C ASN A 14 12.30 -6.15 -8.44
N VAL A 15 13.27 -6.83 -7.80
CA VAL A 15 14.60 -6.26 -7.50
C VAL A 15 15.35 -5.89 -8.78
N ASN A 16 15.43 -6.80 -9.74
CA ASN A 16 16.08 -6.53 -11.02
C ASN A 16 15.40 -5.41 -11.79
N ALA A 17 14.05 -5.46 -11.86
CA ALA A 17 13.28 -4.42 -12.51
C ALA A 17 13.42 -3.05 -11.82
N ALA A 18 13.50 -3.03 -10.48
CA ALA A 18 13.68 -1.80 -9.73
C ALA A 18 15.05 -1.17 -10.02
N LYS A 19 16.11 -1.98 -10.12
CA LYS A 19 17.45 -1.48 -10.47
C LYS A 19 17.45 -0.84 -11.86
N GLU A 20 16.98 -1.58 -12.88
CA GLU A 20 16.92 -1.08 -14.27
C GLU A 20 16.07 0.20 -14.38
N LYS A 21 14.89 0.21 -13.75
CA LYS A 21 13.99 1.37 -13.81
C LYS A 21 14.51 2.56 -12.99
N GLY A 22 15.24 2.33 -11.90
CA GLY A 22 15.89 3.39 -11.14
C GLY A 22 16.98 4.10 -11.96
N GLU A 23 17.82 3.35 -12.66
CA GLU A 23 18.85 3.89 -13.56
C GLU A 23 18.21 4.67 -14.72
N LEU A 24 17.18 4.08 -15.35
CA LEU A 24 16.44 4.73 -16.44
C LEU A 24 15.72 6.00 -15.97
N LEU A 25 15.16 6.02 -14.76
CA LEU A 25 14.52 7.20 -14.18
C LEU A 25 15.48 8.38 -14.08
N ILE A 26 16.71 8.15 -13.58
CA ILE A 26 17.73 9.21 -13.48
C ILE A 26 18.12 9.71 -14.87
N GLN A 27 18.24 8.81 -15.84
CA GLN A 27 18.54 9.18 -17.22
C GLN A 27 17.41 10.03 -17.83
N VAL A 28 16.16 9.66 -17.62
CA VAL A 28 14.98 10.41 -18.09
C VAL A 28 14.98 11.82 -17.49
N LEU A 29 15.17 11.95 -16.17
CA LEU A 29 15.23 13.25 -15.52
C LEU A 29 16.37 14.12 -16.12
N SER A 30 17.53 13.51 -16.35
CA SER A 30 18.68 14.20 -16.98
C SER A 30 18.37 14.71 -18.39
N ASN A 31 17.61 13.95 -19.18
CA ASN A 31 17.18 14.36 -20.53
C ASN A 31 16.27 15.59 -20.52
N PHE A 32 15.61 15.87 -19.40
CA PHE A 32 14.78 17.07 -19.18
C PHE A 32 15.51 18.16 -18.38
N ASP A 33 16.84 18.16 -18.36
CA ASP A 33 17.67 19.10 -17.61
C ASP A 33 17.36 19.11 -16.08
N ILE A 34 16.98 17.97 -15.54
CA ILE A 34 16.77 17.77 -14.11
C ILE A 34 17.89 16.87 -13.59
N LYS A 35 18.88 17.48 -12.96
CA LYS A 35 19.93 16.75 -12.28
C LYS A 35 19.44 16.26 -10.93
N ALA A 36 19.47 14.95 -10.71
CA ALA A 36 19.09 14.30 -9.47
C ALA A 36 19.91 13.03 -9.24
N THR A 37 20.03 12.63 -7.98
CA THR A 37 20.65 11.37 -7.58
C THR A 37 19.63 10.44 -6.95
N LEU A 38 19.69 9.15 -7.27
CA LEU A 38 18.91 8.11 -6.60
C LEU A 38 19.54 7.88 -5.23
N ILE A 39 18.76 8.09 -4.16
CA ILE A 39 19.20 7.91 -2.77
C ILE A 39 18.90 6.50 -2.29
N ASP A 40 17.65 6.05 -2.51
CA ASP A 40 17.16 4.78 -2.03
C ASP A 40 16.07 4.21 -2.93
N THR A 41 15.81 2.91 -2.79
CA THR A 41 14.77 2.19 -3.53
C THR A 41 14.04 1.23 -2.60
N HIS A 42 12.75 1.49 -2.36
CA HIS A 42 11.90 0.67 -1.50
C HIS A 42 10.94 -0.16 -2.36
N ILE A 43 11.06 -1.49 -2.28
CA ILE A 43 10.20 -2.42 -3.01
C ILE A 43 9.12 -2.91 -2.08
N GLY A 44 7.90 -2.37 -2.25
CA GLY A 44 6.72 -2.78 -1.51
C GLY A 44 5.97 -3.95 -2.17
N PRO A 45 4.82 -4.36 -1.60
CA PRO A 45 4.02 -5.46 -2.12
C PRO A 45 3.43 -5.22 -3.52
N ALA A 46 3.08 -3.99 -3.84
CA ALA A 46 2.41 -3.60 -5.08
C ALA A 46 3.15 -2.54 -5.89
N VAL A 47 3.95 -1.71 -5.25
CA VAL A 47 4.67 -0.60 -5.87
C VAL A 47 6.12 -0.55 -5.40
N THR A 48 6.97 0.02 -6.25
CA THR A 48 8.35 0.37 -5.91
C THR A 48 8.45 1.89 -5.83
N LYS A 49 9.03 2.41 -4.74
CA LYS A 49 9.31 3.83 -4.52
C LYS A 49 10.79 4.10 -4.69
N PHE A 50 11.12 5.02 -5.57
CA PHE A 50 12.46 5.58 -5.75
C PHE A 50 12.53 6.90 -5.00
N GLU A 51 13.50 7.04 -4.13
CA GLU A 51 13.81 8.30 -3.46
C GLU A 51 14.95 9.00 -4.18
N ILE A 52 14.67 10.16 -4.74
CA ILE A 52 15.65 10.94 -5.48
C ILE A 52 15.92 12.26 -4.76
N ARG A 53 17.15 12.74 -4.87
CA ARG A 53 17.54 14.07 -4.41
C ARG A 53 17.87 14.93 -5.61
N PRO A 54 17.03 15.94 -5.92
CA PRO A 54 17.36 16.95 -6.93
C PRO A 54 18.56 17.79 -6.48
N GLU A 55 19.37 18.24 -7.44
CA GLU A 55 20.42 19.21 -7.17
C GLU A 55 19.86 20.57 -6.74
N VAL A 56 20.70 21.37 -6.06
CA VAL A 56 20.32 22.72 -5.61
C VAL A 56 19.96 23.58 -6.82
N GLY A 57 18.80 24.26 -6.73
CA GLY A 57 18.26 25.08 -7.83
C GLY A 57 17.26 24.38 -8.73
N VAL A 58 17.07 23.09 -8.63
CA VAL A 58 16.02 22.36 -9.34
C VAL A 58 14.67 22.65 -8.67
N LYS A 59 13.72 23.18 -9.43
CA LYS A 59 12.35 23.41 -8.93
C LYS A 59 11.59 22.10 -8.88
N VAL A 60 11.00 21.79 -7.72
CA VAL A 60 10.17 20.58 -7.51
C VAL A 60 9.01 20.49 -8.50
N SER A 61 8.41 21.64 -8.87
CA SER A 61 7.35 21.68 -9.88
C SER A 61 7.76 21.16 -11.25
N LYS A 62 9.05 21.27 -11.63
CA LYS A 62 9.55 20.65 -12.87
C LYS A 62 9.40 19.13 -12.83
N ILE A 63 9.73 18.50 -11.69
CA ILE A 63 9.62 17.04 -11.53
C ILE A 63 8.16 16.61 -11.54
N LEU A 64 7.29 17.34 -10.85
CA LEU A 64 5.85 17.05 -10.81
C LEU A 64 5.21 17.08 -12.21
N ASN A 65 5.62 18.02 -13.04
CA ASN A 65 5.09 18.19 -14.41
C ASN A 65 5.57 17.09 -15.37
N LEU A 66 6.59 16.33 -15.03
CA LEU A 66 7.10 15.22 -15.85
C LEU A 66 6.46 13.87 -15.56
N ALA A 67 5.39 13.80 -14.76
CA ALA A 67 4.77 12.54 -14.37
C ALA A 67 4.38 11.68 -15.61
N ASP A 68 3.80 12.28 -16.65
CA ASP A 68 3.41 11.56 -17.86
C ASP A 68 4.62 11.17 -18.73
N ASP A 69 5.66 12.00 -18.79
CA ASP A 69 6.89 11.68 -19.53
C ASP A 69 7.66 10.53 -18.85
N ILE A 70 7.73 10.54 -17.52
CA ILE A 70 8.30 9.45 -16.71
C ILE A 70 7.50 8.16 -16.92
N LYS A 71 6.17 8.25 -16.85
CA LYS A 71 5.27 7.12 -17.08
C LYS A 71 5.50 6.47 -18.43
N MET A 72 5.58 7.29 -19.49
CA MET A 72 5.84 6.82 -20.85
C MET A 72 7.23 6.21 -20.99
N SER A 73 8.26 6.90 -20.48
CA SER A 73 9.65 6.45 -20.62
C SER A 73 9.94 5.17 -19.85
N LEU A 74 9.34 4.99 -18.66
CA LEU A 74 9.46 3.77 -17.87
C LEU A 74 8.52 2.65 -18.31
N ALA A 75 7.64 2.91 -19.30
CA ALA A 75 6.62 1.98 -19.80
C ALA A 75 5.77 1.37 -18.65
N VAL A 76 5.26 2.24 -17.77
CA VAL A 76 4.44 1.83 -16.62
C VAL A 76 3.01 2.36 -16.76
N LYS A 77 2.07 1.70 -16.07
CA LYS A 77 0.64 2.07 -16.13
C LYS A 77 0.32 3.35 -15.37
N ASP A 78 1.10 3.64 -14.32
CA ASP A 78 0.87 4.79 -13.46
C ASP A 78 2.17 5.23 -12.79
N VAL A 79 2.26 6.52 -12.42
CA VAL A 79 3.36 7.12 -11.66
C VAL A 79 2.77 8.07 -10.64
N ARG A 80 3.14 7.90 -9.38
CA ARG A 80 2.81 8.84 -8.32
C ARG A 80 4.06 9.55 -7.84
N ILE A 81 4.03 10.87 -7.79
CA ILE A 81 5.14 11.68 -7.30
C ILE A 81 4.75 12.33 -5.98
N GLU A 82 5.53 12.07 -4.94
CA GLU A 82 5.43 12.68 -3.63
C GLU A 82 6.57 13.68 -3.45
N ALA A 83 6.25 14.96 -3.44
CA ALA A 83 7.28 15.99 -3.43
C ALA A 83 6.87 17.20 -2.58
N PRO A 84 7.58 17.50 -1.49
CA PRO A 84 8.68 16.71 -0.92
C PRO A 84 8.18 15.47 -0.15
N ILE A 85 9.06 14.52 0.12
CA ILE A 85 8.79 13.46 1.09
C ILE A 85 8.75 14.11 2.49
N PRO A 86 7.69 13.90 3.30
CA PRO A 86 7.59 14.50 4.63
C PRO A 86 8.82 14.18 5.50
N GLY A 87 9.47 15.21 6.02
CA GLY A 87 10.65 15.09 6.87
C GLY A 87 11.97 14.83 6.13
N HIS A 88 11.96 14.72 4.78
CA HIS A 88 13.15 14.47 3.96
C HIS A 88 13.32 15.52 2.87
N ASN A 89 14.57 15.91 2.59
CA ASN A 89 14.89 16.74 1.43
C ASN A 89 15.06 15.85 0.18
N ALA A 90 13.96 15.18 -0.19
CA ALA A 90 13.92 14.22 -1.27
C ALA A 90 12.54 14.21 -1.93
N VAL A 91 12.48 13.65 -3.13
CA VAL A 91 11.26 13.39 -3.90
C VAL A 91 11.08 11.90 -4.05
N GLY A 92 9.89 11.38 -3.74
CA GLY A 92 9.51 9.99 -3.95
C GLY A 92 8.80 9.82 -5.28
N ILE A 93 9.23 8.84 -6.07
CA ILE A 93 8.57 8.45 -7.32
C ILE A 93 8.17 7.00 -7.20
N GLU A 94 6.87 6.75 -7.21
CA GLU A 94 6.29 5.41 -7.05
C GLU A 94 5.82 4.88 -8.40
N ILE A 95 6.17 3.65 -8.70
CA ILE A 95 5.73 2.92 -9.89
C ILE A 95 5.16 1.57 -9.52
N PRO A 96 4.18 1.01 -10.27
CA PRO A 96 3.68 -0.33 -10.04
C PRO A 96 4.78 -1.39 -10.24
N ASN A 97 4.78 -2.40 -9.38
CA ASN A 97 5.63 -3.58 -9.55
C ASN A 97 5.21 -4.39 -10.78
N ILE A 98 6.15 -5.11 -11.39
CA ILE A 98 5.87 -6.07 -12.48
C ILE A 98 4.99 -7.19 -11.94
N LYS A 99 5.30 -7.69 -10.74
CA LYS A 99 4.51 -8.71 -10.04
C LYS A 99 4.12 -8.20 -8.66
N THR A 100 2.82 -8.14 -8.40
CA THR A 100 2.31 -7.81 -7.08
C THR A 100 2.37 -9.03 -6.16
N THR A 101 2.74 -8.82 -4.90
CA THR A 101 2.73 -9.85 -3.87
C THR A 101 1.51 -9.63 -2.98
N PRO A 102 0.52 -10.56 -2.97
CA PRO A 102 -0.66 -10.40 -2.13
C PRO A 102 -0.30 -10.45 -0.65
N VAL A 103 -0.75 -9.46 0.11
CA VAL A 103 -0.59 -9.40 1.56
C VAL A 103 -1.65 -10.28 2.22
N LYS A 104 -1.23 -11.34 2.92
CA LYS A 104 -2.15 -12.29 3.56
C LYS A 104 -2.49 -11.85 4.98
N MET A 105 -3.76 -12.00 5.37
CA MET A 105 -4.24 -11.66 6.73
C MET A 105 -3.42 -12.36 7.82
N LYS A 106 -3.02 -13.62 7.60
CA LYS A 106 -2.20 -14.38 8.56
C LYS A 106 -0.89 -13.66 8.88
N GLU A 107 -0.26 -13.04 7.90
CA GLU A 107 0.97 -12.29 8.09
C GLU A 107 0.75 -11.02 8.92
N LEU A 108 -0.34 -10.30 8.66
CA LEU A 108 -0.70 -9.10 9.41
C LEU A 108 -0.98 -9.41 10.89
N VAL A 109 -1.79 -10.44 11.13
CA VAL A 109 -2.12 -10.87 12.50
C VAL A 109 -0.88 -11.30 13.28
N SER A 110 0.09 -11.96 12.63
CA SER A 110 1.33 -12.40 13.30
C SER A 110 2.27 -11.27 13.68
N LYS A 111 2.14 -10.10 13.03
CA LYS A 111 2.99 -8.91 13.22
C LYS A 111 2.33 -7.81 14.06
N ILE A 112 1.21 -8.10 14.72
CA ILE A 112 0.54 -7.11 15.57
C ILE A 112 1.42 -6.74 16.78
N ASP A 113 1.49 -5.44 17.06
CA ASP A 113 2.16 -4.95 18.24
C ASP A 113 1.46 -5.48 19.52
N PRO A 114 2.21 -5.97 20.51
CA PRO A 114 1.63 -6.42 21.79
C PRO A 114 0.73 -5.38 22.46
N GLY A 115 1.06 -4.09 22.38
CA GLY A 115 0.24 -2.98 22.90
C GLY A 115 -1.11 -2.80 22.18
N ASP A 116 -1.22 -3.32 20.96
CA ASP A 116 -2.44 -3.25 20.16
C ASP A 116 -3.40 -4.42 20.40
N LYS A 117 -2.96 -5.47 21.08
CA LYS A 117 -3.79 -6.65 21.35
C LYS A 117 -5.03 -6.35 22.21
N SER A 118 -4.95 -5.36 23.07
CA SER A 118 -6.05 -4.96 23.97
C SER A 118 -7.07 -4.01 23.34
N LYS A 119 -6.89 -3.61 22.07
CA LYS A 119 -7.77 -2.67 21.37
C LYS A 119 -8.81 -3.43 20.51
N PRO A 120 -10.07 -3.56 20.95
CA PRO A 120 -11.05 -4.43 20.28
C PRO A 120 -11.36 -3.97 18.85
N LEU A 121 -11.48 -2.66 18.61
CA LEU A 121 -11.82 -2.09 17.31
C LEU A 121 -10.61 -1.72 16.43
N LEU A 122 -9.44 -2.35 16.66
CA LEU A 122 -8.29 -2.23 15.77
C LEU A 122 -8.46 -3.13 14.56
N ILE A 123 -8.24 -2.60 13.38
CA ILE A 123 -8.31 -3.29 12.09
C ILE A 123 -6.97 -3.27 11.37
N PHE A 124 -6.73 -4.27 10.51
CA PHE A 124 -5.57 -4.34 9.64
C PHE A 124 -5.89 -3.71 8.29
N LEU A 125 -5.09 -2.74 7.85
CA LEU A 125 -5.21 -2.12 6.52
C LEU A 125 -4.31 -2.79 5.49
N GLY A 126 -3.16 -3.33 5.91
CA GLY A 126 -2.20 -3.96 5.02
C GLY A 126 -0.77 -3.77 5.46
N LYS A 127 0.11 -3.56 4.49
CA LYS A 127 1.52 -3.23 4.70
C LYS A 127 1.87 -1.90 4.04
N ASP A 128 2.79 -1.17 4.67
CA ASP A 128 3.46 -0.05 4.04
C ASP A 128 4.55 -0.51 3.06
N LEU A 129 5.25 0.43 2.43
CA LEU A 129 6.34 0.16 1.50
C LEU A 129 7.55 -0.51 2.16
N LEU A 130 7.74 -0.33 3.47
CA LEU A 130 8.81 -0.96 4.23
C LEU A 130 8.44 -2.36 4.72
N GLY A 131 7.20 -2.82 4.43
CA GLY A 131 6.69 -4.13 4.85
C GLY A 131 6.17 -4.16 6.28
N ASN A 132 6.03 -3.00 6.95
CA ASN A 132 5.43 -2.91 8.27
C ASN A 132 3.92 -3.10 8.20
N CYS A 133 3.35 -3.73 9.23
CA CYS A 133 1.90 -3.86 9.35
C CYS A 133 1.27 -2.50 9.66
N VAL A 134 0.32 -2.08 8.82
CA VAL A 134 -0.45 -0.85 9.04
C VAL A 134 -1.79 -1.21 9.64
N THR A 135 -2.06 -0.65 10.81
CA THR A 135 -3.30 -0.83 11.55
C THR A 135 -4.01 0.51 11.74
N CYS A 136 -5.28 0.44 12.04
CA CYS A 136 -6.08 1.63 12.32
C CYS A 136 -7.16 1.30 13.36
N ARG A 137 -7.64 2.31 14.09
CA ARG A 137 -8.63 2.17 15.13
C ARG A 137 -9.97 2.73 14.68
N LEU A 138 -10.99 1.87 14.53
CA LEU A 138 -12.35 2.29 14.15
C LEU A 138 -13.02 3.17 15.22
N ASP A 139 -12.72 2.94 16.51
CA ASP A 139 -13.24 3.75 17.61
C ASP A 139 -12.71 5.20 17.61
N LYS A 140 -11.67 5.48 16.85
CA LYS A 140 -11.15 6.83 16.64
C LYS A 140 -11.69 7.51 15.37
N MET A 141 -12.50 6.80 14.59
CA MET A 141 -13.11 7.28 13.37
C MET A 141 -14.64 7.30 13.57
N PRO A 142 -15.29 8.47 13.66
CA PRO A 142 -16.75 8.54 13.76
C PRO A 142 -17.46 7.87 12.59
N HIS A 143 -16.87 8.00 11.39
CA HIS A 143 -17.33 7.41 10.14
C HIS A 143 -16.15 7.03 9.28
N LEU A 144 -16.26 5.93 8.53
CA LEU A 144 -15.26 5.48 7.57
C LEU A 144 -15.95 5.30 6.21
N LEU A 145 -15.53 6.09 5.23
CA LEU A 145 -15.94 5.94 3.84
C LEU A 145 -14.88 5.14 3.08
N ILE A 146 -15.29 4.04 2.43
CA ILE A 146 -14.43 3.25 1.56
C ILE A 146 -14.97 3.34 0.14
N ALA A 147 -14.23 3.97 -0.77
CA ALA A 147 -14.60 4.15 -2.15
C ALA A 147 -13.54 3.58 -3.09
N GLY A 148 -13.94 3.22 -4.31
CA GLY A 148 -13.04 2.72 -5.34
C GLY A 148 -13.80 2.21 -6.55
N ALA A 149 -13.14 2.19 -7.70
CA ALA A 149 -13.65 1.62 -8.93
C ALA A 149 -13.85 0.09 -8.81
N THR A 150 -14.58 -0.50 -9.73
CA THR A 150 -14.72 -1.96 -9.81
C THR A 150 -13.34 -2.61 -9.96
N GLY A 151 -13.07 -3.63 -9.13
CA GLY A 151 -11.77 -4.31 -9.11
C GLY A 151 -10.68 -3.63 -8.28
N SER A 152 -10.92 -2.45 -7.68
CA SER A 152 -9.94 -1.75 -6.84
C SER A 152 -9.65 -2.42 -5.48
N GLY A 153 -10.41 -3.45 -5.11
CA GLY A 153 -10.24 -4.14 -3.83
C GLY A 153 -11.14 -3.64 -2.70
N LYS A 154 -12.16 -2.81 -2.99
CA LYS A 154 -13.10 -2.30 -1.98
C LYS A 154 -13.71 -3.44 -1.13
N SER A 155 -14.27 -4.46 -1.75
CA SER A 155 -14.85 -5.63 -1.07
C SER A 155 -13.81 -6.42 -0.28
N VAL A 156 -12.59 -6.52 -0.79
CA VAL A 156 -11.46 -7.14 -0.08
C VAL A 156 -11.13 -6.35 1.18
N CYS A 157 -11.10 -5.03 1.10
CA CYS A 157 -10.87 -4.15 2.25
C CYS A 157 -11.97 -4.32 3.31
N MET A 158 -13.25 -4.33 2.91
CA MET A 158 -14.38 -4.57 3.82
C MET A 158 -14.27 -5.93 4.51
N ASN A 159 -14.00 -6.99 3.75
CA ASN A 159 -13.79 -8.33 4.31
C ASN A 159 -12.58 -8.39 5.23
N SER A 160 -11.50 -7.66 4.94
CA SER A 160 -10.34 -7.54 5.82
C SER A 160 -10.69 -6.89 7.16
N ILE A 161 -11.51 -5.85 7.14
CA ILE A 161 -12.00 -5.17 8.35
C ILE A 161 -12.84 -6.13 9.21
N ILE A 162 -13.84 -6.77 8.63
CA ILE A 162 -14.70 -7.74 9.33
C ILE A 162 -13.86 -8.87 9.90
N THR A 163 -12.98 -9.46 9.09
CA THR A 163 -12.09 -10.55 9.52
C THR A 163 -11.14 -10.11 10.64
N SER A 164 -10.65 -8.86 10.60
CA SER A 164 -9.81 -8.30 11.67
C SER A 164 -10.53 -8.30 13.02
N LEU A 165 -11.80 -7.92 13.03
CA LEU A 165 -12.63 -7.92 14.24
C LEU A 165 -12.92 -9.34 14.72
N LEU A 166 -13.39 -10.22 13.82
CA LEU A 166 -13.72 -11.62 14.15
C LEU A 166 -12.56 -12.43 14.70
N LEU A 167 -11.33 -12.15 14.27
CA LEU A 167 -10.14 -12.85 14.75
C LEU A 167 -9.66 -12.38 16.12
N ARG A 168 -10.13 -11.23 16.59
CA ARG A 168 -9.55 -10.54 17.74
C ARG A 168 -10.54 -10.27 18.86
N THR A 169 -11.83 -10.36 18.59
CA THR A 169 -12.87 -10.03 19.55
C THR A 169 -13.87 -11.18 19.74
N LYS A 170 -14.55 -11.16 20.86
CA LYS A 170 -15.65 -12.07 21.15
C LYS A 170 -17.00 -11.39 20.88
N PRO A 171 -18.09 -12.15 20.73
CA PRO A 171 -19.43 -11.59 20.46
C PRO A 171 -19.98 -10.69 21.57
N ASP A 172 -19.48 -10.80 22.78
CA ASP A 172 -19.82 -9.93 23.91
C ASP A 172 -19.02 -8.62 23.93
N GLU A 173 -17.88 -8.58 23.25
CA GLU A 173 -17.05 -7.39 23.13
C GLU A 173 -17.43 -6.52 21.92
N VAL A 174 -17.80 -7.15 20.80
CA VAL A 174 -18.16 -6.46 19.55
C VAL A 174 -19.38 -7.10 18.90
N LYS A 175 -20.36 -6.28 18.58
CA LYS A 175 -21.52 -6.63 17.75
C LYS A 175 -21.46 -5.86 16.44
N MET A 176 -21.89 -6.51 15.34
CA MET A 176 -21.90 -5.92 14.01
C MET A 176 -23.30 -5.93 13.41
N LEU A 177 -23.67 -4.83 12.77
CA LEU A 177 -24.83 -4.75 11.89
C LEU A 177 -24.33 -4.63 10.45
N LEU A 178 -24.53 -5.66 9.64
CA LEU A 178 -24.09 -5.70 8.25
C LEU A 178 -25.29 -5.52 7.32
N ILE A 179 -25.21 -4.50 6.44
CA ILE A 179 -26.24 -4.21 5.45
C ILE A 179 -25.64 -4.41 4.06
N ASP A 180 -26.10 -5.43 3.35
CA ASP A 180 -25.67 -5.76 1.99
C ASP A 180 -26.86 -5.74 1.03
N PRO A 181 -27.14 -4.60 0.37
CA PRO A 181 -28.28 -4.48 -0.54
C PRO A 181 -28.23 -5.46 -1.72
N LYS A 182 -27.02 -5.86 -2.12
CA LYS A 182 -26.79 -6.76 -3.25
C LYS A 182 -26.74 -8.22 -2.87
N LYS A 183 -26.63 -8.56 -1.58
CA LYS A 183 -26.48 -9.92 -1.02
C LYS A 183 -25.32 -10.71 -1.63
N VAL A 184 -24.21 -10.06 -1.92
CA VAL A 184 -23.05 -10.64 -2.59
C VAL A 184 -21.84 -10.70 -1.69
N GLU A 185 -21.57 -9.61 -0.95
CA GLU A 185 -20.29 -9.42 -0.26
C GLU A 185 -20.28 -10.01 1.15
N PHE A 186 -21.40 -9.96 1.88
CA PHE A 186 -21.50 -10.33 3.29
C PHE A 186 -22.18 -11.67 3.56
N THR A 187 -22.55 -12.41 2.52
CA THR A 187 -23.16 -13.74 2.64
C THR A 187 -22.38 -14.71 3.55
N PRO A 188 -21.03 -14.75 3.55
CA PRO A 188 -20.25 -15.62 4.43
C PRO A 188 -20.45 -15.33 5.92
N TYR A 189 -20.88 -14.11 6.28
CA TYR A 189 -21.02 -13.66 7.67
C TYR A 189 -22.42 -13.85 8.26
N HIS A 190 -23.36 -14.39 7.49
CA HIS A 190 -24.78 -14.46 7.90
C HIS A 190 -25.04 -15.21 9.22
N LYS A 191 -24.18 -16.15 9.60
CA LYS A 191 -24.37 -17.00 10.79
C LYS A 191 -23.33 -16.77 11.89
N ILE A 192 -22.56 -15.71 11.82
CA ILE A 192 -21.60 -15.40 12.87
C ILE A 192 -22.29 -14.86 14.12
N PRO A 193 -21.76 -15.10 15.31
CA PRO A 193 -22.39 -14.65 16.56
C PRO A 193 -22.19 -13.17 16.88
N HIS A 194 -21.25 -12.50 16.21
CA HIS A 194 -21.00 -11.06 16.34
C HIS A 194 -22.07 -10.27 15.58
#